data_4a041483f9b25b99d0ee52a5be4cba48
#
_entry.id   4a041483f9b25b99d0ee52a5be4cba48
#
_cell.length_a   1.000
_cell.length_b   1.000
_cell.length_c   1.000
_cell.angle_alpha   90.00
_cell.angle_beta   90.00
_cell.angle_gamma   90.00
#
_symmetry.space_group_name_H-M   'P 1'
#
loop_
_entity.id
_entity.type
_entity.pdbx_description
1 polymer ?
#
loop_
_entity_poly.entity_id
_entity_poly.type
_entity_poly.pdbx_seq_one_letter_code
_entity_poly.pdbx_strand_id
1 'polypeptide(L)'
;MDNLPKTVTIAGVPVRLVRADLSEEEVFGYWSLDRKTITIHKPLGRKKLLETIRHEMLHAVLDLSGVSFSEGGPFPDEAVVRALESLFFAPWDRLVTRLNKKIP
;
A
#
# COMPACT_ATOMS: atom_id res chain seq x y z
N MET A 1 -19.99 -2.91 -1.02
CA MET A 1 -19.69 -2.32 0.29
C MET A 1 -18.36 -2.86 0.78
N ASP A 2 -17.48 -2.01 1.23
CA ASP A 2 -16.24 -2.50 1.77
C ASP A 2 -16.27 -2.45 3.31
N ASN A 3 -15.60 -3.43 3.92
CA ASN A 3 -15.43 -3.51 5.35
C ASN A 3 -14.03 -3.04 5.74
N LEU A 4 -13.59 -1.97 5.08
CA LEU A 4 -12.26 -1.44 5.31
C LEU A 4 -12.12 -0.97 6.76
N PRO A 5 -11.12 -1.46 7.50
CA PRO A 5 -10.90 -0.94 8.84
C PRO A 5 -10.56 0.54 8.79
N LYS A 6 -10.83 1.24 9.88
CA LYS A 6 -10.57 2.68 9.94
C LYS A 6 -9.10 2.99 10.09
N THR A 7 -8.33 2.08 10.69
CA THR A 7 -6.90 2.27 10.91
C THR A 7 -6.15 0.98 10.71
N VAL A 8 -4.88 1.11 10.39
CA VAL A 8 -3.92 0.00 10.39
C VAL A 8 -2.64 0.50 11.08
N THR A 9 -2.01 -0.37 11.86
CA THR A 9 -0.76 0.00 12.54
C THR A 9 0.42 -0.34 11.65
N ILE A 10 1.24 0.66 11.36
CA ILE A 10 2.43 0.50 10.51
C ILE A 10 3.62 1.06 11.28
N ALA A 11 4.64 0.24 11.48
CA ALA A 11 5.84 0.61 12.25
C ALA A 11 5.45 1.19 13.62
N GLY A 12 4.43 0.62 14.26
CA GLY A 12 3.96 1.06 15.57
C GLY A 12 3.09 2.30 15.56
N VAL A 13 2.79 2.87 14.38
CA VAL A 13 2.03 4.11 14.23
C VAL A 13 0.65 3.81 13.69
N PRO A 14 -0.44 4.30 14.33
CA PRO A 14 -1.77 4.18 13.76
C PRO A 14 -1.89 5.02 12.49
N VAL A 15 -2.29 4.39 11.41
CA VAL A 15 -2.47 5.02 10.10
C VAL A 15 -3.94 4.91 9.73
N ARG A 16 -4.56 6.04 9.40
CA ARG A 16 -5.98 6.05 9.01
C ARG A 16 -6.14 5.61 7.57
N LEU A 17 -7.22 4.88 7.31
CA LEU A 17 -7.62 4.49 5.96
C LEU A 17 -8.91 5.22 5.62
N VAL A 18 -8.90 6.03 4.57
CA VAL A 18 -10.01 6.90 4.19
C VAL A 18 -10.34 6.72 2.71
N ARG A 19 -11.63 6.72 2.39
CA ARG A 19 -12.10 6.68 0.99
C ARG A 19 -12.51 8.10 0.57
N ALA A 20 -12.18 8.48 -0.65
CA ALA A 20 -12.53 9.78 -1.20
C ALA A 20 -12.63 9.72 -2.72
N ASP A 21 -13.28 10.70 -3.32
CA ASP A 21 -13.29 10.81 -4.77
C ASP A 21 -12.00 11.50 -5.21
N LEU A 22 -11.12 10.74 -5.86
CA LEU A 22 -9.82 11.22 -6.32
C LEU A 22 -9.79 11.42 -7.84
N SER A 23 -10.95 11.61 -8.45
CA SER A 23 -11.04 11.76 -9.91
C SER A 23 -10.22 12.93 -10.44
N GLU A 24 -10.20 14.05 -9.71
CA GLU A 24 -9.45 15.23 -10.13
C GLU A 24 -7.94 15.05 -10.00
N GLU A 25 -7.52 14.27 -9.02
CA GLU A 25 -6.09 14.00 -8.78
C GLU A 25 -5.54 12.94 -9.73
N GLU A 26 -6.40 12.21 -10.41
CA GLU A 26 -6.03 11.16 -11.36
C GLU A 26 -5.16 10.07 -10.74
N VAL A 27 -5.39 9.75 -9.46
CA VAL A 27 -4.69 8.68 -8.75
C VAL A 27 -5.69 7.75 -8.10
N PHE A 28 -5.27 6.52 -7.84
CA PHE A 28 -6.12 5.54 -7.14
C PHE A 28 -6.01 5.68 -5.62
N GLY A 29 -4.92 6.27 -5.14
CA GLY A 29 -4.72 6.51 -3.72
C GLY A 29 -3.43 7.25 -3.48
N TYR A 30 -3.24 7.70 -2.24
CA TYR A 30 -1.99 8.33 -1.83
C TYR A 30 -1.80 8.25 -0.32
N TRP A 31 -0.56 8.38 0.09
CA TRP A 31 -0.13 8.36 1.48
C TRP A 31 0.28 9.77 1.90
N SER A 32 -0.16 10.20 3.09
CA SER A 32 0.26 11.49 3.67
C SER A 32 1.00 11.23 4.97
N LEU A 33 2.27 11.57 5.00
CA LEU A 33 3.09 11.45 6.21
C LEU A 33 2.60 12.41 7.31
N ASP A 34 2.26 13.63 6.93
CA ASP A 34 1.81 14.63 7.89
C ASP A 34 0.52 14.20 8.59
N ARG A 35 -0.40 13.63 7.86
CA ARG A 35 -1.71 13.24 8.39
C ARG A 35 -1.76 11.80 8.87
N LYS A 36 -0.70 11.03 8.60
CA LYS A 36 -0.68 9.60 8.91
C LYS A 36 -1.93 8.92 8.34
N THR A 37 -2.21 9.20 7.06
CA THR A 37 -3.44 8.76 6.42
C THR A 37 -3.16 8.25 5.02
N ILE A 38 -3.79 7.12 4.69
CA ILE A 38 -3.85 6.59 3.33
C ILE A 38 -5.24 6.89 2.80
N THR A 39 -5.31 7.65 1.70
CA THR A 39 -6.57 7.99 1.06
C THR A 39 -6.71 7.14 -0.21
N ILE A 40 -7.86 6.54 -0.39
CA ILE A 40 -8.11 5.59 -1.47
C ILE A 40 -9.34 6.02 -2.26
N HIS A 41 -9.24 5.98 -3.59
CA HIS A 41 -10.32 6.34 -4.47
C HIS A 41 -11.55 5.46 -4.21
N LYS A 42 -12.72 6.08 -4.08
CA LYS A 42 -13.97 5.38 -3.72
C LYS A 42 -14.36 4.27 -4.69
N PRO A 43 -14.44 4.52 -5.99
CA PRO A 43 -15.04 3.54 -6.89
C PRO A 43 -14.09 2.44 -7.37
N LEU A 44 -13.21 1.93 -6.50
CA LEU A 44 -12.33 0.82 -6.86
C LEU A 44 -13.00 -0.52 -6.56
N GLY A 45 -12.88 -1.46 -7.50
CA GLY A 45 -13.24 -2.84 -7.26
C GLY A 45 -12.26 -3.49 -6.29
N ARG A 46 -12.62 -4.66 -5.77
CA ARG A 46 -11.86 -5.30 -4.70
C ARG A 46 -10.39 -5.53 -5.03
N LYS A 47 -10.09 -6.05 -6.22
CA LYS A 47 -8.70 -6.33 -6.60
C LYS A 47 -7.87 -5.05 -6.61
N LYS A 48 -8.38 -4.01 -7.26
CA LYS A 48 -7.68 -2.73 -7.37
C LYS A 48 -7.57 -2.05 -6.01
N LEU A 49 -8.59 -2.18 -5.18
CA LEU A 49 -8.56 -1.67 -3.81
C LEU A 49 -7.42 -2.28 -3.02
N LEU A 50 -7.28 -3.60 -3.03
CA LEU A 50 -6.24 -4.28 -2.28
C LEU A 50 -4.84 -3.94 -2.80
N GLU A 51 -4.69 -3.87 -4.12
CA GLU A 51 -3.42 -3.47 -4.73
C GLU A 51 -3.02 -2.05 -4.32
N THR A 52 -4.00 -1.14 -4.33
CA THR A 52 -3.76 0.25 -3.98
C THR A 52 -3.40 0.41 -2.51
N ILE A 53 -4.13 -0.28 -1.63
CA ILE A 53 -3.82 -0.24 -0.19
C ILE A 53 -2.39 -0.72 0.05
N ARG A 54 -2.03 -1.85 -0.53
CA ARG A 54 -0.68 -2.42 -0.35
C ARG A 54 0.40 -1.47 -0.86
N HIS A 55 0.18 -0.87 -2.02
CA HIS A 55 1.12 0.09 -2.59
C HIS A 55 1.36 1.27 -1.64
N GLU A 56 0.28 1.87 -1.13
CA GLU A 56 0.41 3.01 -0.23
C GLU A 56 0.95 2.61 1.13
N MET A 57 0.66 1.41 1.61
CA MET A 57 1.25 0.91 2.85
C MET A 57 2.77 0.76 2.73
N LEU A 58 3.27 0.36 1.56
CA LEU A 58 4.71 0.28 1.34
C LEU A 58 5.38 1.65 1.44
N HIS A 59 4.75 2.69 0.86
CA HIS A 59 5.25 4.05 1.01
C HIS A 59 5.24 4.48 2.49
N ALA A 60 4.15 4.15 3.20
CA ALA A 60 4.05 4.47 4.62
C ALA A 60 5.14 3.78 5.44
N VAL A 61 5.42 2.51 5.15
CA VAL A 61 6.49 1.77 5.84
C VAL A 61 7.84 2.45 5.62
N LEU A 62 8.14 2.83 4.37
CA LEU A 62 9.42 3.47 4.07
C LEU A 62 9.58 4.80 4.80
N ASP A 63 8.50 5.60 4.84
CA ASP A 63 8.53 6.87 5.54
C ASP A 63 8.62 6.70 7.06
N LEU A 64 7.77 5.85 7.63
CA LEU A 64 7.68 5.70 9.09
C LEU A 64 8.86 4.97 9.68
N SER A 65 9.54 4.14 8.90
CA SER A 65 10.75 3.45 9.35
C SER A 65 12.02 4.31 9.21
N GLY A 66 11.90 5.46 8.56
CA GLY A 66 13.03 6.35 8.35
C GLY A 66 13.87 6.02 7.12
N VAL A 67 13.52 4.97 6.38
CA VAL A 67 14.30 4.56 5.20
C VAL A 67 14.29 5.65 4.13
N SER A 68 13.13 6.31 3.93
CA SER A 68 13.00 7.36 2.93
C SER A 68 13.88 8.57 3.20
N PHE A 69 14.27 8.78 4.45
CA PHE A 69 15.06 9.93 4.86
C PHE A 69 16.54 9.60 5.02
N SER A 70 16.96 8.40 4.64
CA SER A 70 18.36 8.03 4.69
C SER A 70 19.12 8.78 3.61
N GLU A 71 20.10 9.58 4.03
CA GLU A 71 20.97 10.27 3.07
C GLU A 71 21.69 9.25 2.21
N GLY A 72 21.74 9.53 0.92
CA GLY A 72 22.44 8.67 -0.01
C GLY A 72 21.70 7.40 -0.36
N GLY A 73 20.41 7.31 -0.02
CA GLY A 73 19.58 6.22 -0.51
C GLY A 73 19.65 6.18 -2.03
N PRO A 74 20.08 5.07 -2.63
CA PRO A 74 20.37 5.04 -4.07
C PRO A 74 19.12 5.06 -4.96
N PHE A 75 17.94 4.84 -4.38
CA PHE A 75 16.73 4.69 -5.19
C PHE A 75 15.57 5.50 -4.66
N PRO A 76 14.77 6.12 -5.55
CA PRO A 76 13.52 6.75 -5.16
C PRO A 76 12.55 5.73 -4.56
N ASP A 77 11.71 6.17 -3.62
CA ASP A 77 10.70 5.32 -2.99
C ASP A 77 9.85 4.56 -4.01
N GLU A 78 9.40 5.24 -5.05
CA GLU A 78 8.55 4.60 -6.05
C GLU A 78 9.25 3.43 -6.73
N ALA A 79 10.53 3.56 -7.00
CA ALA A 79 11.31 2.47 -7.61
C ALA A 79 11.39 1.27 -6.66
N VAL A 80 11.59 1.52 -5.37
CA VAL A 80 11.64 0.46 -4.35
C VAL A 80 10.29 -0.23 -4.25
N VAL A 81 9.22 0.53 -4.18
CA VAL A 81 7.86 -0.02 -4.08
C VAL A 81 7.55 -0.88 -5.31
N ARG A 82 7.85 -0.39 -6.51
CA ARG A 82 7.61 -1.14 -7.74
C ARG A 82 8.43 -2.42 -7.81
N ALA A 83 9.67 -2.37 -7.35
CA ALA A 83 10.52 -3.56 -7.32
C ALA A 83 9.93 -4.62 -6.39
N LEU A 84 9.47 -4.21 -5.21
CA LEU A 84 8.83 -5.14 -4.27
C LEU A 84 7.56 -5.73 -4.85
N GLU A 85 6.74 -4.93 -5.51
CA GLU A 85 5.52 -5.42 -6.12
C GLU A 85 5.79 -6.43 -7.24
N SER A 86 6.74 -6.13 -8.11
CA SER A 86 7.02 -6.98 -9.28
C SER A 86 7.83 -8.21 -8.95
N LEU A 87 8.86 -8.03 -8.11
CA LEU A 87 9.87 -9.06 -7.92
C LEU A 87 9.61 -9.93 -6.70
N PHE A 88 8.83 -9.45 -5.75
CA PHE A 88 8.52 -10.23 -4.55
C PHE A 88 7.03 -10.54 -4.41
N PHE A 89 6.18 -9.52 -4.37
CA PHE A 89 4.77 -9.76 -4.05
C PHE A 89 4.03 -10.54 -5.14
N ALA A 90 4.32 -10.30 -6.40
CA ALA A 90 3.68 -11.05 -7.46
C ALA A 90 3.99 -12.54 -7.39
N PRO A 91 5.27 -12.96 -7.29
CA PRO A 91 5.55 -14.39 -7.11
C PRO A 91 5.06 -14.94 -5.77
N TRP A 92 5.10 -14.14 -4.70
CA TRP A 92 4.57 -14.55 -3.41
C TRP A 92 3.06 -14.84 -3.49
N ASP A 93 2.30 -13.95 -4.10
CA ASP A 93 0.86 -14.11 -4.25
C ASP A 93 0.52 -15.37 -5.06
N ARG A 94 1.30 -15.66 -6.10
CA ARG A 94 1.11 -16.88 -6.88
C ARG A 94 1.38 -18.13 -6.03
N LEU A 95 2.42 -18.08 -5.22
CA LEU A 95 2.75 -19.21 -4.34
C LEU A 95 1.64 -19.44 -3.32
N VAL A 96 1.18 -18.40 -2.66
CA VAL A 96 0.11 -18.49 -1.66
C VAL A 96 -1.16 -19.04 -2.27
N THR A 97 -1.52 -18.56 -3.46
CA THR A 97 -2.71 -19.06 -4.16
C THR A 97 -2.59 -20.57 -4.44
N ARG A 98 -1.42 -21.01 -4.89
CA ARG A 98 -1.19 -22.43 -5.16
C ARG A 98 -1.26 -23.27 -3.90
N LEU A 99 -0.67 -22.79 -2.82
CA LEU A 99 -0.70 -23.51 -1.53
C LEU A 99 -2.13 -23.62 -1.01
N ASN A 100 -2.91 -22.54 -1.11
CA ASN A 100 -4.30 -22.56 -0.65
C ASN A 100 -5.16 -23.52 -1.43
N LYS A 101 -4.88 -23.73 -2.71
CA LYS A 101 -5.60 -24.69 -3.53
C LYS A 101 -5.27 -26.14 -3.17
N LYS A 102 -4.09 -26.40 -2.62
CA LYS A 102 -3.64 -27.74 -2.27
C LYS A 102 -4.05 -28.15 -0.86
N ILE A 103 -4.41 -27.19 -0.03
CA ILE A 103 -4.83 -27.45 1.34
C ILE A 103 -6.35 -27.60 1.34
N PRO A 104 -6.88 -28.78 1.69
CA PRO A 104 -8.32 -29.00 1.70
C PRO A 104 -9.07 -28.12 2.71
#